data_0b9f382bba893a5ace372ad96dfb5437
#
_entry.id   0b9f382bba893a5ace372ad96dfb5437
#
_cell.length_a   1.000
_cell.length_b   1.000
_cell.length_c   1.000
_cell.angle_alpha   90.00
_cell.angle_beta   90.00
_cell.angle_gamma   90.00
#
_symmetry.space_group_name_H-M   'P 1'
#
loop_
_entity.id
_entity.type
_entity.pdbx_description
1 polymer ?
#
loop_
_entity_poly.entity_id
_entity_poly.type
_entity_poly.pdbx_seq_one_letter_code
_entity_poly.pdbx_strand_id
1 'polypeptide(L)'
;FVHADKVVHVFVFFVPTLVALLVGIRPAYVVAALAGHAVVSELVQGALLPSRSGDPADVLADLTGVALGVLVWRAVAAAGSSSQSR
;
A
#
# COMPACT_ATOMS: atom_id res chain seq x y z
N PHE A 1 -12.59 -8.96 16.29
CA PHE A 1 -11.44 -8.08 16.44
C PHE A 1 -11.56 -6.81 15.66
N VAL A 2 -11.59 -5.72 16.37
CA VAL A 2 -11.73 -4.42 15.76
C VAL A 2 -10.52 -4.08 14.88
N HIS A 3 -9.34 -4.53 15.29
CA HIS A 3 -8.10 -4.17 14.61
C HIS A 3 -7.64 -5.19 13.57
N ALA A 4 -8.29 -6.34 13.49
CA ALA A 4 -7.86 -7.39 12.56
C ALA A 4 -8.02 -6.95 11.10
N ASP A 5 -9.10 -6.22 10.78
CA ASP A 5 -9.32 -5.77 9.41
C ASP A 5 -8.31 -4.69 9.00
N LYS A 6 -7.84 -3.87 9.93
CA LYS A 6 -6.80 -2.89 9.61
C LYS A 6 -5.49 -3.57 9.26
N VAL A 7 -5.14 -4.63 10.00
CA VAL A 7 -3.94 -5.41 9.70
C VAL A 7 -4.06 -6.05 8.32
N VAL A 8 -5.22 -6.58 7.99
CA VAL A 8 -5.47 -7.17 6.67
C VAL A 8 -5.28 -6.11 5.58
N HIS A 9 -5.82 -4.90 5.78
CA HIS A 9 -5.66 -3.80 4.82
C HIS A 9 -4.19 -3.47 4.60
N VAL A 10 -3.40 -3.40 5.66
CA VAL A 10 -1.98 -3.13 5.55
C VAL A 10 -1.30 -4.18 4.66
N PHE A 11 -1.56 -5.46 4.92
CA PHE A 11 -0.94 -6.53 4.13
C PHE A 11 -1.44 -6.57 2.70
N VAL A 12 -2.72 -6.35 2.49
CA VAL A 12 -3.30 -6.37 1.14
C VAL A 12 -2.65 -5.29 0.26
N PHE A 13 -2.22 -4.18 0.83
CA PHE A 13 -1.54 -3.13 0.08
C PHE A 13 -0.02 -3.25 0.14
N PHE A 14 0.52 -3.84 1.19
CA PHE A 14 1.95 -4.04 1.32
C PHE A 14 2.48 -5.04 0.29
N VAL A 15 1.84 -6.20 0.20
CA VAL A 15 2.34 -7.29 -0.66
C VAL A 15 2.37 -6.88 -2.13
N PRO A 16 1.27 -6.37 -2.72
CA PRO A 16 1.34 -5.98 -4.14
C PRO A 16 2.29 -4.81 -4.39
N THR A 17 2.42 -3.89 -3.43
CA THR A 17 3.39 -2.80 -3.57
C THR A 17 4.80 -3.36 -3.68
N LEU A 18 5.18 -4.23 -2.75
CA LEU A 18 6.51 -4.79 -2.74
C LEU A 18 6.76 -5.63 -3.99
N VAL A 19 5.82 -6.50 -4.36
CA VAL A 19 5.97 -7.35 -5.54
C VAL A 19 6.12 -6.51 -6.80
N ALA A 20 5.28 -5.49 -6.97
CA ALA A 20 5.34 -4.64 -8.15
C ALA A 20 6.69 -3.93 -8.26
N LEU A 21 7.21 -3.45 -7.14
CA LEU A 21 8.51 -2.78 -7.12
C LEU A 21 9.65 -3.76 -7.40
N LEU A 22 9.55 -4.97 -6.87
CA LEU A 22 10.59 -5.98 -7.09
C LEU A 22 10.64 -6.44 -8.55
N VAL A 23 9.51 -6.45 -9.26
CA VAL A 23 9.51 -6.81 -10.68
C VAL A 23 9.86 -5.64 -11.58
N GLY A 24 10.15 -4.46 -11.02
CA GLY A 24 10.70 -3.35 -11.79
C GLY A 24 9.73 -2.27 -12.21
N ILE A 25 8.50 -2.27 -11.70
CA ILE A 25 7.57 -1.19 -12.01
C ILE A 25 8.01 0.06 -11.24
N ARG A 26 7.95 1.20 -11.91
CA ARG A 26 8.40 2.45 -11.30
C ARG A 26 7.60 2.78 -10.04
N PRO A 27 8.27 3.22 -8.97
CA PRO A 27 7.57 3.55 -7.72
C PRO A 27 6.44 4.56 -7.90
N ALA A 28 6.62 5.54 -8.77
CA ALA A 28 5.57 6.55 -9.00
C ALA A 28 4.28 5.91 -9.48
N TYR A 29 4.36 4.92 -10.39
CA TYR A 29 3.17 4.24 -10.89
C TYR A 29 2.55 3.34 -9.83
N VAL A 30 3.39 2.62 -9.08
CA VAL A 30 2.91 1.72 -8.04
C VAL A 30 2.17 2.51 -6.96
N VAL A 31 2.80 3.58 -6.47
CA VAL A 31 2.20 4.40 -5.40
C VAL A 31 0.93 5.06 -5.91
N ALA A 32 0.96 5.65 -7.11
CA ALA A 32 -0.21 6.32 -7.65
C ALA A 32 -1.38 5.36 -7.82
N ALA A 33 -1.12 4.16 -8.34
CA ALA A 33 -2.18 3.18 -8.58
C ALA A 33 -2.77 2.68 -7.28
N LEU A 34 -1.93 2.28 -6.32
CA LEU A 34 -2.42 1.68 -5.09
C LEU A 34 -2.99 2.71 -4.12
N ALA A 35 -2.33 3.85 -3.97
CA ALA A 35 -2.87 4.92 -3.15
C ALA A 35 -4.15 5.48 -3.74
N GLY A 36 -4.18 5.66 -5.07
CA GLY A 36 -5.38 6.09 -5.76
C GLY A 36 -6.53 5.11 -5.57
N HIS A 37 -6.24 3.83 -5.66
CA HIS A 37 -7.25 2.79 -5.44
C HIS A 37 -7.81 2.87 -4.02
N ALA A 38 -6.95 3.06 -3.03
CA ALA A 38 -7.39 3.16 -1.64
C ALA A 38 -8.36 4.33 -1.45
N VAL A 39 -8.01 5.50 -1.99
CA VAL A 39 -8.83 6.70 -1.85
C VAL A 39 -10.14 6.54 -2.61
N VAL A 40 -10.08 6.08 -3.86
CA VAL A 40 -11.29 5.91 -4.69
C VAL A 40 -12.22 4.88 -4.05
N SER A 41 -11.68 3.77 -3.56
CA SER A 41 -12.50 2.75 -2.88
C SER A 41 -13.26 3.34 -1.71
N GLU A 42 -12.58 4.16 -0.91
CA GLU A 42 -13.20 4.78 0.26
C GLU A 42 -14.31 5.74 -0.16
N LEU A 43 -14.07 6.54 -1.19
CA LEU A 43 -15.07 7.49 -1.68
C LEU A 43 -16.28 6.76 -2.24
N VAL A 44 -16.06 5.69 -2.99
CA VAL A 44 -17.16 4.89 -3.55
C VAL A 44 -17.97 4.26 -2.42
N GLN A 45 -17.33 3.69 -1.43
CA GLN A 45 -18.03 3.07 -0.32
C GLN A 45 -18.85 4.10 0.47
N GLY A 46 -18.27 5.26 0.72
CA GLY A 46 -18.98 6.31 1.43
C GLY A 46 -20.16 6.89 0.68
N ALA A 47 -20.05 6.98 -0.65
CA ALA A 47 -21.10 7.56 -1.48
C ALA A 47 -22.20 6.57 -1.83
N LEU A 48 -21.85 5.32 -2.11
CA LEU A 48 -22.81 4.35 -2.64
C LEU A 48 -23.30 3.34 -1.62
N LEU A 49 -22.65 3.23 -0.48
CA LEU A 49 -23.02 2.28 0.57
C LEU A 49 -23.23 3.03 1.89
N PRO A 50 -24.35 3.73 2.01
CA PRO A 50 -24.56 4.59 3.21
C PRO A 50 -24.59 3.80 4.52
N SER A 51 -24.95 2.53 4.48
CA SER A 51 -24.94 1.70 5.68
C SER A 51 -23.54 1.31 6.12
N ARG A 52 -22.57 1.56 5.28
CA ARG A 52 -21.17 1.25 5.54
C ARG A 52 -20.35 2.50 5.40
N SER A 53 -20.65 3.51 6.12
CA SER A 53 -19.96 4.78 5.99
C SER A 53 -18.45 4.55 5.83
N GLY A 54 -17.82 5.32 4.99
CA GLY A 54 -16.40 5.22 4.76
C GLY A 54 -15.63 5.38 6.06
N ASP A 55 -14.57 4.62 6.22
CA ASP A 55 -13.74 4.67 7.41
C ASP A 55 -12.36 5.21 7.01
N PRO A 56 -12.04 6.46 7.35
CA PRO A 56 -10.73 7.02 7.01
C PRO A 56 -9.56 6.20 7.54
N ALA A 57 -9.78 5.45 8.63
CA ALA A 57 -8.73 4.59 9.16
C ALA A 57 -8.37 3.47 8.19
N ASP A 58 -9.33 3.01 7.36
CA ASP A 58 -9.02 2.01 6.33
C ASP A 58 -8.09 2.58 5.28
N VAL A 59 -8.31 3.82 4.86
CA VAL A 59 -7.40 4.47 3.92
C VAL A 59 -6.01 4.62 4.54
N LEU A 60 -5.95 5.01 5.81
CA LEU A 60 -4.66 5.12 6.48
C LEU A 60 -3.94 3.79 6.56
N ALA A 61 -4.67 2.70 6.82
CA ALA A 61 -4.07 1.38 6.85
C ALA A 61 -3.55 0.97 5.46
N ASP A 62 -4.34 1.25 4.42
CA ASP A 62 -3.95 0.95 3.04
C ASP A 62 -2.69 1.72 2.65
N LEU A 63 -2.67 3.02 2.96
CA LEU A 63 -1.51 3.85 2.65
C LEU A 63 -0.29 3.45 3.46
N THR A 64 -0.49 2.98 4.69
CA THR A 64 0.60 2.45 5.51
C THR A 64 1.20 1.23 4.84
N GLY A 65 0.36 0.35 4.29
CA GLY A 65 0.84 -0.82 3.55
C GLY A 65 1.69 -0.43 2.36
N VAL A 66 1.23 0.56 1.58
CA VAL A 66 1.99 1.06 0.43
C VAL A 66 3.32 1.64 0.89
N ALA A 67 3.32 2.46 1.94
CA ALA A 67 4.54 3.07 2.45
C ALA A 67 5.54 2.03 2.93
N LEU A 68 5.06 1.02 3.66
CA LEU A 68 5.92 -0.05 4.13
C LEU A 68 6.52 -0.84 2.96
N GLY A 69 5.73 -1.10 1.92
CA GLY A 69 6.23 -1.77 0.73
C GLY A 69 7.36 -1.00 0.07
N VAL A 70 7.19 0.31 -0.07
CA VAL A 70 8.23 1.18 -0.63
C VAL A 70 9.48 1.16 0.24
N LEU A 71 9.30 1.27 1.56
CA LEU A 71 10.44 1.30 2.47
C LEU A 71 11.23 -0.02 2.46
N VAL A 72 10.53 -1.14 2.46
CA VAL A 72 11.20 -2.45 2.39
C VAL A 72 11.93 -2.59 1.06
N TRP A 73 11.27 -2.20 -0.04
CA TRP A 73 11.89 -2.27 -1.36
C TRP A 73 13.17 -1.42 -1.41
N ARG A 74 13.12 -0.20 -0.87
CA ARG A 74 14.29 0.67 -0.86
C ARG A 74 15.42 0.09 -0.01
N ALA A 75 15.08 -0.53 1.11
CA ALA A 75 16.09 -1.16 1.95
C ALA A 75 16.75 -2.34 1.24
N VAL A 76 15.95 -3.15 0.54
CA VAL A 76 16.47 -4.28 -0.22
C VAL A 76 17.35 -3.79 -1.37
N ALA A 77 16.88 -2.77 -2.09
CA ALA A 77 17.63 -2.22 -3.21
C ALA A 77 18.96 -1.59 -2.74
N ALA A 78 18.92 -0.90 -1.60
CA ALA A 78 20.14 -0.29 -1.05
C ALA A 78 21.14 -1.37 -0.61
N ALA A 79 20.64 -2.44 0.00
CA ALA A 79 21.51 -3.55 0.41
C ALA A 79 22.14 -4.23 -0.81
N GLY A 80 21.34 -4.48 -1.85
CA GLY A 80 21.85 -5.08 -3.07
C GLY A 80 22.84 -4.18 -3.77
N SER A 81 22.54 -2.88 -3.85
CA SER A 81 23.40 -1.91 -4.46
C SER A 81 24.73 -1.80 -3.70
N SER A 82 24.66 -1.76 -2.39
CA SER A 82 25.85 -1.69 -1.55
C SER A 82 26.72 -2.94 -1.73
N SER A 83 26.10 -4.09 -1.82
CA SER A 83 26.81 -5.34 -2.07
C SER A 83 27.48 -5.34 -3.44
N GLN A 84 26.82 -4.81 -4.44
CA GLN A 84 27.34 -4.81 -5.80
C GLN A 84 28.46 -3.79 -6.02
N SER A 85 28.48 -2.75 -5.23
CA SER A 85 29.47 -1.70 -5.44
C SER A 85 30.87 -2.10 -4.97
N ARG A 86 30.99 -3.29 -4.43
CA ARG A 86 32.31 -3.85 -4.15
C ARG A 86 32.74 -4.81 -5.22
#